data_5649ebc27f5b1b8baa7bd6a0d2c50854
#
_entry.id   5649ebc27f5b1b8baa7bd6a0d2c50854
#
_cell.length_a   1.000
_cell.length_b   1.000
_cell.length_c   1.000
_cell.angle_alpha   90.00
_cell.angle_beta   90.00
_cell.angle_gamma   90.00
#
_symmetry.space_group_name_H-M   'P 1'
#
loop_
_entity.id
_entity.type
_entity.pdbx_description
1 polymer ?
#
loop_
_entity_poly.entity_id
_entity_poly.type
_entity_poly.pdbx_seq_one_letter_code
_entity_poly.pdbx_strand_id
1 'polypeptide(L)'
;PDYEAVSKLGFYGFGRSFAPLSEFGVKHAEGTAKDARLLDAELIICSPYTRALQTAAIISREIDKEIVVEPELHEWIVDKTNSIISSEEVALLGKEFQEYKGVYPEGQEMRWETLSSLKKRIKRVADKYADYDKVIVVGHGMAFRVLKYIENIAPGEIIECEYEKGQEDCAYAFSSKIKFR
;
A
#
# COMPACT_ATOMS: atom_id res chain seq x y z
N PRO A 1 -11.21 4.26 -1.61
CA PRO A 1 -11.12 4.56 -3.06
C PRO A 1 -12.45 4.37 -3.75
N ASP A 2 -12.62 5.07 -4.86
CA ASP A 2 -13.79 4.99 -5.73
C ASP A 2 -13.51 4.05 -6.90
N TYR A 3 -13.70 2.75 -6.68
CA TYR A 3 -13.52 1.75 -7.75
C TYR A 3 -14.64 1.79 -8.80
N GLU A 4 -15.82 2.28 -8.45
CA GLU A 4 -16.93 2.42 -9.38
C GLU A 4 -16.63 3.45 -10.46
N ALA A 5 -16.00 4.57 -10.10
CA ALA A 5 -15.61 5.61 -11.05
C ALA A 5 -14.70 5.06 -12.16
N VAL A 6 -13.70 4.22 -11.84
CA VAL A 6 -12.80 3.64 -12.86
C VAL A 6 -13.45 2.48 -13.62
N SER A 7 -14.32 1.70 -12.99
CA SER A 7 -15.07 0.63 -13.66
C SER A 7 -15.97 1.17 -14.78
N LYS A 8 -16.62 2.31 -14.55
CA LYS A 8 -17.46 3.00 -15.57
C LYS A 8 -16.66 3.45 -16.79
N LEU A 9 -15.36 3.69 -16.63
CA LEU A 9 -14.45 4.04 -17.72
C LEU A 9 -13.90 2.83 -18.48
N GLY A 10 -14.26 1.61 -18.08
CA GLY A 10 -13.77 0.38 -18.69
C GLY A 10 -12.28 0.08 -18.38
N PHE A 11 -11.71 0.70 -17.38
CA PHE A 11 -10.34 0.44 -16.94
C PHE A 11 -10.29 -0.75 -15.99
N TYR A 12 -10.41 -1.94 -16.54
CA TYR A 12 -10.24 -3.18 -15.77
C TYR A 12 -8.78 -3.39 -15.36
N GLY A 13 -8.54 -4.20 -14.35
CA GLY A 13 -7.21 -4.54 -13.89
C GLY A 13 -6.44 -3.32 -13.35
N PHE A 14 -5.52 -2.77 -14.13
CA PHE A 14 -4.70 -1.63 -13.70
C PHE A 14 -5.51 -0.36 -13.36
N GLY A 15 -6.75 -0.24 -13.82
CA GLY A 15 -7.66 0.84 -13.42
C GLY A 15 -7.87 0.93 -11.92
N ARG A 16 -7.74 -0.19 -11.20
CA ARG A 16 -7.77 -0.20 -9.72
C ARG A 16 -6.63 0.64 -9.12
N SER A 17 -5.49 0.74 -9.81
CA SER A 17 -4.37 1.58 -9.41
C SER A 17 -4.68 3.07 -9.58
N PHE A 18 -5.53 3.43 -10.54
CA PHE A 18 -5.97 4.79 -10.82
C PHE A 18 -7.23 5.21 -10.06
N ALA A 19 -7.85 4.31 -9.29
CA ALA A 19 -9.03 4.64 -8.49
C ALA A 19 -8.75 5.80 -7.54
N PRO A 20 -9.51 6.92 -7.64
CA PRO A 20 -9.34 8.07 -6.77
C PRO A 20 -9.92 7.81 -5.37
N LEU A 21 -9.74 8.76 -4.47
CA LEU A 21 -10.51 8.81 -3.23
C LEU A 21 -11.98 9.10 -3.56
N SER A 22 -12.89 8.43 -2.87
CA SER A 22 -14.28 8.85 -2.81
C SER A 22 -14.40 10.15 -1.98
N GLU A 23 -15.54 10.83 -2.04
CA GLU A 23 -15.80 12.02 -1.19
C GLU A 23 -15.59 11.73 0.30
N PHE A 24 -16.03 10.57 0.76
CA PHE A 24 -15.76 10.11 2.12
C PHE A 24 -14.26 9.93 2.37
N GLY A 25 -13.53 9.36 1.41
CA GLY A 25 -12.08 9.18 1.48
C GLY A 25 -11.32 10.49 1.56
N VAL A 26 -11.76 11.51 0.84
CA VAL A 26 -11.17 12.87 0.91
C VAL A 26 -11.36 13.46 2.30
N LYS A 27 -12.61 13.50 2.82
CA LYS A 27 -12.89 14.00 4.17
C LYS A 27 -12.11 13.25 5.26
N HIS A 28 -11.94 11.96 5.10
CA HIS A 28 -11.17 11.15 6.02
C HIS A 28 -9.68 11.51 5.98
N ALA A 29 -9.10 11.69 4.80
CA ALA A 29 -7.72 12.14 4.63
C ALA A 29 -7.49 13.55 5.19
N GLU A 30 -8.45 14.47 5.04
CA GLU A 30 -8.42 15.81 5.67
C GLU A 30 -8.42 15.74 7.21
N GLY A 31 -9.15 14.78 7.78
CA GLY A 31 -9.11 14.50 9.21
C GLY A 31 -7.76 13.96 9.66
N THR A 32 -7.23 12.97 8.92
CA THR A 32 -5.91 12.38 9.19
C THR A 32 -4.79 13.42 9.11
N ALA A 33 -4.85 14.34 8.15
CA ALA A 33 -3.83 15.36 7.94
C ALA A 33 -3.63 16.29 9.15
N LYS A 34 -4.63 16.41 10.01
CA LYS A 34 -4.59 17.25 11.24
C LYS A 34 -4.00 16.55 12.46
N ASP A 35 -3.59 15.30 12.31
CA ASP A 35 -3.02 14.53 13.42
C ASP A 35 -1.64 15.09 13.80
N ALA A 36 -1.46 15.39 15.07
CA ALA A 36 -0.22 15.98 15.58
C ALA A 36 1.02 15.11 15.34
N ARG A 37 0.85 13.80 15.18
CA ARG A 37 1.93 12.87 14.87
C ARG A 37 2.60 13.12 13.52
N LEU A 38 1.99 13.92 12.65
CA LEU A 38 2.53 14.20 11.32
C LEU A 38 3.38 15.47 11.26
N LEU A 39 3.27 16.35 12.25
CA LEU A 39 3.80 17.73 12.19
C LEU A 39 5.33 17.83 12.10
N ASP A 40 6.05 16.92 12.75
CA ASP A 40 7.51 16.89 12.82
C ASP A 40 8.17 16.00 11.77
N ALA A 41 7.41 15.49 10.83
CA ALA A 41 7.98 14.73 9.72
C ALA A 41 8.83 15.62 8.81
N GLU A 42 9.93 15.06 8.30
CA GLU A 42 10.85 15.79 7.42
C GLU A 42 10.34 15.78 5.97
N LEU A 43 9.70 14.68 5.56
CA LEU A 43 9.18 14.55 4.21
C LEU A 43 8.04 13.53 4.14
N ILE A 44 7.31 13.53 3.01
CA ILE A 44 6.27 12.56 2.69
C ILE A 44 6.75 11.72 1.50
N ILE A 45 6.85 10.40 1.66
CA ILE A 45 7.00 9.48 0.54
C ILE A 45 5.68 8.78 0.25
N CYS A 46 5.33 8.56 -1.01
CA CYS A 46 4.04 7.97 -1.32
C CYS A 46 4.06 6.99 -2.49
N SER A 47 3.12 6.06 -2.46
CA SER A 47 2.79 5.19 -3.59
C SER A 47 2.34 6.00 -4.81
N PRO A 48 2.63 5.54 -6.05
CA PRO A 48 2.16 6.18 -7.28
C PRO A 48 0.65 6.02 -7.52
N TYR A 49 -0.07 5.21 -6.73
CA TYR A 49 -1.50 5.00 -6.93
C TYR A 49 -2.30 6.25 -6.58
N THR A 50 -3.27 6.60 -7.43
CA THR A 50 -4.03 7.87 -7.36
C THR A 50 -4.57 8.17 -5.96
N ARG A 51 -5.18 7.19 -5.29
CA ARG A 51 -5.70 7.36 -3.91
C ARG A 51 -4.63 7.70 -2.88
N ALA A 52 -3.43 7.15 -3.03
CA ALA A 52 -2.31 7.45 -2.14
C ALA A 52 -1.73 8.84 -2.42
N LEU A 53 -1.55 9.19 -3.70
CA LEU A 53 -1.12 10.53 -4.14
C LEU A 53 -2.09 11.62 -3.65
N GLN A 54 -3.40 11.40 -3.76
CA GLN A 54 -4.40 12.35 -3.26
C GLN A 54 -4.31 12.50 -1.74
N THR A 55 -4.13 11.40 -1.00
CA THR A 55 -3.95 11.44 0.46
C THR A 55 -2.67 12.20 0.82
N ALA A 56 -1.55 11.90 0.15
CA ALA A 56 -0.28 12.59 0.36
C ALA A 56 -0.38 14.09 0.06
N ALA A 57 -1.08 14.48 -1.02
CA ALA A 57 -1.30 15.89 -1.37
C ALA A 57 -2.16 16.63 -0.33
N ILE A 58 -3.14 15.96 0.27
CA ILE A 58 -3.96 16.54 1.34
C ILE A 58 -3.09 16.75 2.59
N ILE A 59 -2.29 15.77 2.98
CA ILE A 59 -1.37 15.87 4.12
C ILE A 59 -0.32 16.96 3.86
N SER A 60 0.33 16.95 2.69
CA SER A 60 1.36 17.93 2.32
C SER A 60 0.87 19.37 2.44
N ARG A 61 -0.36 19.66 2.02
CA ARG A 61 -0.95 21.00 2.14
C ARG A 61 -1.20 21.42 3.58
N GLU A 62 -1.50 20.49 4.46
CA GLU A 62 -1.77 20.77 5.88
C GLU A 62 -0.48 21.05 6.67
N ILE A 63 0.59 20.27 6.38
CA ILE A 63 1.83 20.33 7.17
C ILE A 63 3.01 20.97 6.43
N ASP A 64 2.80 21.47 5.20
CA ASP A 64 3.80 22.10 4.34
C ASP A 64 5.08 21.25 4.14
N LYS A 65 4.91 20.00 3.70
CA LYS A 65 6.01 19.08 3.43
C LYS A 65 6.02 18.60 1.99
N GLU A 66 7.23 18.42 1.46
CA GLU A 66 7.45 17.89 0.11
C GLU A 66 6.97 16.44 -0.01
N ILE A 67 6.51 16.09 -1.23
CA ILE A 67 6.10 14.73 -1.58
C ILE A 67 7.13 14.14 -2.53
N VAL A 68 7.63 12.96 -2.19
CA VAL A 68 8.41 12.12 -3.10
C VAL A 68 7.60 10.89 -3.48
N VAL A 69 7.39 10.70 -4.77
CA VAL A 69 6.67 9.51 -5.29
C VAL A 69 7.65 8.36 -5.46
N GLU A 70 7.41 7.28 -4.75
CA GLU A 70 8.20 6.04 -4.82
C GLU A 70 7.43 4.95 -5.55
N PRO A 71 7.79 4.63 -6.81
CA PRO A 71 7.10 3.60 -7.59
C PRO A 71 7.00 2.26 -6.86
N GLU A 72 8.04 1.86 -6.14
CA GLU A 72 8.10 0.59 -5.42
C GLU A 72 7.18 0.52 -4.18
N LEU A 73 6.56 1.64 -3.75
CA LEU A 73 5.52 1.67 -2.71
C LEU A 73 4.11 1.29 -3.23
N HIS A 74 3.97 0.91 -4.51
CA HIS A 74 2.68 0.42 -5.01
C HIS A 74 2.16 -0.76 -4.15
N GLU A 75 0.85 -1.00 -4.18
CA GLU A 75 0.26 -2.12 -3.44
C GLU A 75 0.77 -3.47 -3.98
N TRP A 76 0.62 -4.51 -3.19
CA TRP A 76 0.83 -5.88 -3.64
C TRP A 76 0.12 -6.13 -4.99
N ILE A 77 0.87 -6.66 -5.96
CA ILE A 77 0.31 -6.95 -7.28
C ILE A 77 -0.49 -8.24 -7.17
N VAL A 78 -1.80 -8.08 -7.11
CA VAL A 78 -2.73 -9.21 -7.05
C VAL A 78 -2.79 -9.96 -8.38
N ASP A 79 -2.55 -9.29 -9.49
CA ASP A 79 -2.56 -9.87 -10.84
C ASP A 79 -1.57 -9.17 -11.76
N LYS A 80 -0.48 -9.84 -12.08
CA LYS A 80 0.57 -9.37 -13.00
C LYS A 80 0.09 -9.23 -14.45
N THR A 81 -1.02 -9.88 -14.79
CA THR A 81 -1.58 -9.80 -16.15
C THR A 81 -2.50 -8.60 -16.34
N ASN A 82 -2.86 -7.89 -15.26
CA ASN A 82 -3.79 -6.77 -15.25
C ASN A 82 -5.17 -7.10 -15.87
N SER A 83 -5.62 -8.33 -15.74
CA SER A 83 -6.89 -8.81 -16.33
C SER A 83 -8.04 -8.92 -15.33
N ILE A 84 -7.82 -8.60 -14.05
CA ILE A 84 -8.86 -8.64 -13.00
C ILE A 84 -10.00 -7.67 -13.34
N ILE A 85 -11.22 -8.19 -13.25
CA ILE A 85 -12.46 -7.45 -13.53
C ILE A 85 -13.38 -7.34 -12.31
N SER A 86 -13.14 -8.10 -11.23
CA SER A 86 -14.03 -8.11 -10.07
C SER A 86 -13.30 -8.16 -8.74
N SER A 87 -14.00 -7.78 -7.67
CA SER A 87 -13.49 -7.91 -6.29
C SER A 87 -13.45 -9.35 -5.81
N GLU A 88 -14.34 -10.20 -6.32
CA GLU A 88 -14.36 -11.63 -6.06
C GLU A 88 -13.09 -12.30 -6.56
N GLU A 89 -12.62 -11.90 -7.75
CA GLU A 89 -11.37 -12.40 -8.34
C GLU A 89 -10.16 -11.98 -7.51
N VAL A 90 -10.14 -10.73 -7.02
CA VAL A 90 -9.12 -10.26 -6.07
C VAL A 90 -9.10 -11.12 -4.79
N ALA A 91 -10.28 -11.42 -4.25
CA ALA A 91 -10.39 -12.22 -3.03
C ALA A 91 -9.91 -13.67 -3.25
N LEU A 92 -10.18 -14.26 -4.42
CA LEU A 92 -9.70 -15.60 -4.78
C LEU A 92 -8.17 -15.64 -4.87
N LEU A 93 -7.55 -14.71 -5.59
CA LEU A 93 -6.09 -14.64 -5.73
C LEU A 93 -5.41 -14.32 -4.38
N GLY A 94 -6.06 -13.52 -3.55
CA GLY A 94 -5.59 -13.27 -2.19
C GLY A 94 -5.64 -14.51 -1.30
N LYS A 95 -6.70 -15.33 -1.42
CA LYS A 95 -6.79 -16.62 -0.73
C LYS A 95 -5.70 -17.59 -1.18
N GLU A 96 -5.48 -17.67 -2.49
CA GLU A 96 -4.43 -18.46 -3.10
C GLU A 96 -3.04 -18.05 -2.57
N PHE A 97 -2.74 -16.74 -2.56
CA PHE A 97 -1.51 -16.20 -1.95
C PHE A 97 -1.34 -16.61 -0.49
N GLN A 98 -2.42 -16.62 0.31
CA GLN A 98 -2.37 -17.07 1.70
C GLN A 98 -2.11 -18.58 1.80
N GLU A 99 -2.76 -19.38 0.97
CA GLU A 99 -2.65 -20.84 0.95
C GLU A 99 -1.22 -21.28 0.61
N TYR A 100 -0.63 -20.68 -0.41
CA TYR A 100 0.75 -20.95 -0.83
C TYR A 100 1.82 -20.17 -0.05
N LYS A 101 1.43 -19.47 1.02
CA LYS A 101 2.36 -18.68 1.85
C LYS A 101 3.21 -17.69 1.05
N GLY A 102 2.62 -17.10 0.03
CA GLY A 102 3.27 -16.11 -0.84
C GLY A 102 4.42 -16.66 -1.70
N VAL A 103 4.53 -17.98 -1.84
CA VAL A 103 5.55 -18.66 -2.66
C VAL A 103 4.86 -19.41 -3.79
N TYR A 104 5.42 -19.38 -4.98
CA TYR A 104 4.88 -20.16 -6.10
C TYR A 104 5.10 -21.67 -5.87
N PRO A 105 4.11 -22.54 -6.21
CA PRO A 105 4.33 -23.96 -6.28
C PRO A 105 5.46 -24.30 -7.25
N GLU A 106 6.17 -25.39 -7.02
CA GLU A 106 7.27 -25.83 -7.88
C GLU A 106 6.81 -25.99 -9.33
N GLY A 107 7.56 -25.39 -10.25
CA GLY A 107 7.26 -25.42 -11.69
C GLY A 107 6.04 -24.59 -12.12
N GLN A 108 5.43 -23.80 -11.24
CA GLN A 108 4.29 -22.96 -11.58
C GLN A 108 4.59 -21.49 -11.33
N GLU A 109 4.06 -20.62 -12.17
CA GLU A 109 4.04 -19.17 -11.97
C GLU A 109 2.60 -18.72 -11.73
N MET A 110 2.35 -18.12 -10.54
CA MET A 110 1.04 -17.62 -10.20
C MET A 110 0.85 -16.19 -10.72
N ARG A 111 -0.40 -15.74 -10.81
CA ARG A 111 -0.73 -14.40 -11.28
C ARG A 111 -0.27 -13.30 -10.31
N TRP A 112 -0.22 -13.57 -9.03
CA TRP A 112 0.11 -12.61 -7.98
C TRP A 112 1.62 -12.44 -7.75
N GLU A 113 1.99 -11.31 -7.15
CA GLU A 113 3.36 -11.02 -6.71
C GLU A 113 3.73 -11.87 -5.49
N THR A 114 4.92 -12.50 -5.49
CA THR A 114 5.40 -13.26 -4.33
C THR A 114 5.66 -12.37 -3.12
N LEU A 115 5.58 -12.94 -1.91
CA LEU A 115 5.97 -12.24 -0.69
C LEU A 115 7.43 -11.79 -0.72
N SER A 116 8.32 -12.60 -1.31
CA SER A 116 9.74 -12.25 -1.47
C SER A 116 9.94 -11.01 -2.34
N SER A 117 9.21 -10.89 -3.47
CA SER A 117 9.24 -9.70 -4.33
C SER A 117 8.72 -8.47 -3.59
N LEU A 118 7.56 -8.58 -2.96
CA LEU A 118 6.95 -7.52 -2.16
C LEU A 118 7.92 -7.04 -1.06
N LYS A 119 8.47 -7.97 -0.27
CA LYS A 119 9.46 -7.68 0.78
C LYS A 119 10.65 -6.92 0.21
N LYS A 120 11.25 -7.42 -0.87
CA LYS A 120 12.46 -6.85 -1.47
C LYS A 120 12.27 -5.39 -1.90
N ARG A 121 11.16 -5.06 -2.57
CA ARG A 121 10.93 -3.68 -3.04
C ARG A 121 10.59 -2.71 -1.91
N ILE A 122 9.77 -3.12 -0.95
CA ILE A 122 9.40 -2.26 0.19
C ILE A 122 10.63 -1.97 1.06
N LYS A 123 11.48 -2.96 1.30
CA LYS A 123 12.72 -2.76 2.06
C LYS A 123 13.70 -1.83 1.34
N ARG A 124 13.84 -1.93 0.01
CA ARG A 124 14.68 -0.97 -0.73
C ARG A 124 14.23 0.48 -0.53
N VAL A 125 12.92 0.72 -0.52
CA VAL A 125 12.39 2.06 -0.23
C VAL A 125 12.67 2.44 1.22
N ALA A 126 12.40 1.57 2.18
CA ALA A 126 12.66 1.85 3.59
C ALA A 126 14.14 2.16 3.84
N ASP A 127 15.07 1.38 3.28
CA ASP A 127 16.51 1.60 3.39
C ASP A 127 16.96 2.96 2.79
N LYS A 128 16.31 3.40 1.71
CA LYS A 128 16.60 4.69 1.06
C LYS A 128 16.31 5.87 1.98
N TYR A 129 15.33 5.75 2.86
CA TYR A 129 14.89 6.82 3.74
C TYR A 129 15.19 6.58 5.22
N ALA A 130 15.95 5.53 5.55
CA ALA A 130 16.26 5.16 6.92
C ALA A 130 17.17 6.16 7.68
N ASP A 131 17.83 7.07 6.96
CA ASP A 131 18.70 8.09 7.55
C ASP A 131 17.92 9.38 7.96
N TYR A 132 16.61 9.45 7.70
CA TYR A 132 15.72 10.51 8.18
C TYR A 132 15.19 10.18 9.57
N ASP A 133 15.04 11.19 10.43
CA ASP A 133 14.50 10.98 11.78
C ASP A 133 13.03 10.57 11.72
N LYS A 134 12.24 11.18 10.82
CA LYS A 134 10.82 10.87 10.66
C LYS A 134 10.31 11.12 9.24
N VAL A 135 9.74 10.10 8.65
CA VAL A 135 9.15 10.14 7.31
C VAL A 135 7.69 9.67 7.36
N ILE A 136 6.82 10.41 6.71
CA ILE A 136 5.45 9.94 6.48
C ILE A 136 5.44 9.06 5.24
N VAL A 137 4.94 7.83 5.40
CA VAL A 137 4.77 6.89 4.28
C VAL A 137 3.30 6.74 3.97
N VAL A 138 2.87 7.21 2.78
CA VAL A 138 1.49 7.06 2.31
C VAL A 138 1.41 5.93 1.31
N GLY A 139 0.75 4.84 1.69
CA GLY A 139 0.77 3.62 0.88
C GLY A 139 -0.42 2.70 1.15
N HIS A 140 -0.17 1.41 1.24
CA HIS A 140 -1.18 0.37 1.17
C HIS A 140 -0.97 -0.73 2.20
N GLY A 141 -2.04 -1.46 2.49
CA GLY A 141 -2.07 -2.42 3.57
C GLY A 141 -1.10 -3.59 3.43
N MET A 142 -0.97 -4.19 2.27
CA MET A 142 -0.05 -5.31 2.07
C MET A 142 1.41 -4.85 2.10
N ALA A 143 1.70 -3.68 1.52
CA ALA A 143 3.03 -3.07 1.55
C ALA A 143 3.46 -2.77 3.01
N PHE A 144 2.59 -2.16 3.81
CA PHE A 144 2.90 -1.83 5.20
C PHE A 144 3.12 -3.04 6.10
N ARG A 145 2.43 -4.16 5.83
CA ARG A 145 2.61 -5.41 6.59
C ARG A 145 4.03 -5.99 6.48
N VAL A 146 4.79 -5.60 5.48
CA VAL A 146 6.21 -5.98 5.37
C VAL A 146 7.04 -5.36 6.50
N LEU A 147 6.74 -4.10 6.86
CA LEU A 147 7.48 -3.34 7.87
C LEU A 147 6.93 -3.56 9.28
N LYS A 148 5.60 -3.61 9.40
CA LYS A 148 4.91 -3.84 10.67
C LYS A 148 3.68 -4.70 10.44
N TYR A 149 3.58 -5.84 11.14
CA TYR A 149 2.39 -6.66 11.05
C TYR A 149 1.18 -5.96 11.65
N ILE A 150 0.15 -5.84 10.83
CA ILE A 150 -1.13 -5.25 11.20
C ILE A 150 -2.22 -6.09 10.54
N GLU A 151 -3.03 -6.73 11.32
CA GLU A 151 -4.07 -7.63 10.81
C GLU A 151 -5.14 -6.87 10.02
N ASN A 152 -5.62 -5.77 10.59
CA ASN A 152 -6.62 -4.90 9.96
C ASN A 152 -6.12 -3.46 10.00
N ILE A 153 -6.01 -2.84 8.83
CA ILE A 153 -5.62 -1.43 8.65
C ILE A 153 -6.84 -0.71 8.11
N ALA A 154 -7.32 0.30 8.83
CA ALA A 154 -8.36 1.17 8.33
C ALA A 154 -7.81 2.18 7.30
N PRO A 155 -8.60 2.60 6.29
CA PRO A 155 -8.18 3.68 5.41
C PRO A 155 -7.91 4.96 6.22
N GLY A 156 -6.76 5.60 5.98
CA GLY A 156 -6.35 6.82 6.70
C GLY A 156 -5.86 6.61 8.14
N GLU A 157 -5.72 5.38 8.59
CA GLU A 157 -5.14 5.06 9.89
C GLU A 157 -3.64 5.38 9.89
N ILE A 158 -3.17 6.02 10.96
CA ILE A 158 -1.76 6.33 11.18
C ILE A 158 -1.16 5.25 12.09
N ILE A 159 -0.07 4.67 11.64
CA ILE A 159 0.65 3.62 12.35
C ILE A 159 2.11 4.02 12.42
N GLU A 160 2.64 4.10 13.63
CA GLU A 160 4.06 4.36 13.85
C GLU A 160 4.85 3.05 13.79
N CYS A 161 6.00 3.11 13.13
CA CYS A 161 6.91 2.00 12.97
C CYS A 161 8.34 2.52 13.01
N GLU A 162 9.19 1.86 13.77
CA GLU A 162 10.63 2.07 13.71
C GLU A 162 11.23 1.15 12.64
N TYR A 163 12.22 1.64 11.93
CA TYR A 163 12.92 0.88 10.90
C TYR A 163 14.43 1.13 10.99
N GLU A 164 15.19 0.05 11.05
CA GLU A 164 16.64 0.09 10.98
C GLU A 164 17.13 -0.28 9.59
N LYS A 165 18.06 0.49 9.04
CA LYS A 165 18.63 0.27 7.71
C LYS A 165 19.24 -1.13 7.60
N GLY A 166 18.84 -1.86 6.57
CA GLY A 166 19.32 -3.21 6.31
C GLY A 166 18.70 -4.30 7.19
N GLN A 167 17.72 -4.00 8.07
CA GLN A 167 17.04 -5.05 8.82
C GLN A 167 16.46 -6.12 7.88
N GLU A 168 16.69 -7.39 8.17
CA GLU A 168 16.24 -8.48 7.30
C GLU A 168 14.83 -8.97 7.61
N ASP A 169 14.34 -8.71 8.79
CA ASP A 169 13.04 -9.19 9.24
C ASP A 169 11.89 -8.66 8.37
N CYS A 170 10.94 -9.53 8.14
CA CYS A 170 9.68 -9.20 7.51
C CYS A 170 8.56 -9.43 8.52
N ALA A 171 7.87 -8.37 8.88
CA ALA A 171 6.81 -8.43 9.86
C ALA A 171 5.54 -9.16 9.34
N TYR A 172 5.45 -9.41 8.01
CA TYR A 172 4.29 -10.05 7.42
C TYR A 172 4.02 -11.43 8.04
N ALA A 173 2.80 -11.61 8.53
CA ALA A 173 2.31 -12.91 8.99
C ALA A 173 1.05 -13.30 8.22
N PHE A 174 0.92 -14.58 7.90
CA PHE A 174 -0.26 -15.11 7.23
C PHE A 174 -1.41 -15.27 8.22
N SER A 175 -2.56 -14.69 7.91
CA SER A 175 -3.76 -14.76 8.72
C SER A 175 -5.00 -14.80 7.82
N SER A 176 -5.92 -15.71 8.12
CA SER A 176 -7.21 -15.79 7.43
C SER A 176 -8.10 -14.55 7.63
N LYS A 177 -7.73 -13.69 8.58
CA LYS A 177 -8.45 -12.44 8.86
C LYS A 177 -8.03 -11.27 7.93
N ILE A 178 -6.91 -11.40 7.21
CA ILE A 178 -6.52 -10.41 6.21
C ILE A 178 -7.54 -10.42 5.08
N LYS A 179 -8.17 -9.27 4.84
CA LYS A 179 -9.15 -9.11 3.77
C LYS A 179 -8.49 -8.48 2.54
N PHE A 180 -8.54 -9.19 1.43
CA PHE A 180 -8.18 -8.67 0.11
C PHE A 180 -9.40 -7.99 -0.51
N ARG A 181 -9.25 -6.73 -0.95
CA ARG A 181 -10.35 -5.91 -1.47
C ARG A 181 -9.95 -5.26 -2.80
#